data_9c52f8d5e906b6fe70ca52aacf7b333c
#
_entry.id   9c52f8d5e906b6fe70ca52aacf7b333c
#
_cell.length_a   1.000
_cell.length_b   1.000
_cell.length_c   1.000
_cell.angle_alpha   90.00
_cell.angle_beta   90.00
_cell.angle_gamma   90.00
#
_symmetry.space_group_name_H-M   'P 1'
#
loop_
_entity.id
_entity.type
_entity.pdbx_description
1 polymer ?
#
loop_
_entity_poly.entity_id
_entity_poly.type
_entity_poly.pdbx_seq_one_letter_code
_entity_poly.pdbx_strand_id
1 'polypeptide(L)'
;MFFRAVTLAFLLIAAPVVQAAGLKKIEVPADHTGQAITATQWSPCARPAKDIQAGPFVISGVRDCPVAGKNLPLILISHGFGGASLSHHDTAEALSDAGFIVVALNHPDDTLTNTERFHNRQALVTRATDIKRLLDYMLTSSPDSAIINPNSIGFFGFSRGGYTGLILAGAQPDFKKLAPPCANEAGATCPDNTPQTVLLLPASQDSRIKAFVLADPLSSVFADPTSLKNISHPIDLWASQNGGDGVSPKDVLALAQNLPSPSTLHIAQNAGHFSFLTVCPPKLAEAVPDLCIDAPNFNRAAFHKDFNENMISFFRKTLSSGRIE
;
A
#
# COMPACT_ATOMS: atom_id res chain seq x y z
N MET A 1 54.26 -48.16 -8.14
CA MET A 1 54.22 -46.75 -7.68
C MET A 1 52.96 -46.10 -8.26
N PHE A 2 51.88 -46.07 -7.49
CA PHE A 2 50.61 -45.48 -7.95
C PHE A 2 50.47 -44.06 -7.35
N PHE A 3 50.53 -43.03 -8.21
CA PHE A 3 50.24 -41.66 -7.80
C PHE A 3 48.73 -41.46 -7.73
N ARG A 4 48.20 -41.22 -6.51
CA ARG A 4 46.84 -40.77 -6.30
C ARG A 4 46.77 -39.25 -6.49
N ALA A 5 46.09 -38.78 -7.56
CA ALA A 5 45.77 -37.40 -7.75
C ALA A 5 44.64 -37.01 -6.75
N VAL A 6 44.94 -36.08 -5.87
CA VAL A 6 43.94 -35.45 -4.96
C VAL A 6 43.35 -34.25 -5.69
N THR A 7 42.10 -34.38 -6.11
CA THR A 7 41.35 -33.26 -6.70
C THR A 7 40.78 -32.39 -5.57
N LEU A 8 41.35 -31.20 -5.39
CA LEU A 8 40.83 -30.20 -4.45
C LEU A 8 39.61 -29.54 -5.10
N ALA A 9 38.41 -29.84 -4.62
CA ALA A 9 37.19 -29.13 -4.99
C ALA A 9 37.16 -27.79 -4.25
N PHE A 10 37.33 -26.67 -4.95
CA PHE A 10 37.09 -25.32 -4.43
C PHE A 10 35.56 -25.11 -4.33
N LEU A 11 35.03 -25.15 -3.12
CA LEU A 11 33.68 -24.63 -2.83
C LEU A 11 33.76 -23.11 -2.98
N LEU A 12 33.19 -22.57 -4.05
CA LEU A 12 32.87 -21.15 -4.17
C LEU A 12 31.75 -20.85 -3.19
N ILE A 13 32.09 -20.33 -2.02
CA ILE A 13 31.12 -19.74 -1.08
C ILE A 13 30.70 -18.43 -1.74
N ALA A 14 29.51 -18.41 -2.38
CA ALA A 14 28.89 -17.18 -2.81
C ALA A 14 28.54 -16.38 -1.53
N ALA A 15 29.27 -15.28 -1.31
CA ALA A 15 28.92 -14.34 -0.26
C ALA A 15 27.46 -13.87 -0.47
N PRO A 16 26.62 -13.78 0.59
CA PRO A 16 25.30 -13.23 0.44
C PRO A 16 25.45 -11.81 -0.11
N VAL A 17 24.88 -11.56 -1.28
CA VAL A 17 24.77 -10.21 -1.82
C VAL A 17 23.85 -9.47 -0.86
N VAL A 18 24.38 -8.54 -0.10
CA VAL A 18 23.56 -7.62 0.74
C VAL A 18 22.70 -6.83 -0.24
N GLN A 19 21.45 -7.21 -0.35
CA GLN A 19 20.46 -6.48 -1.13
C GLN A 19 20.03 -5.27 -0.31
N ALA A 20 20.10 -4.10 -0.92
CA ALA A 20 19.55 -2.87 -0.37
C ALA A 20 18.32 -2.46 -1.18
N ALA A 21 17.45 -1.66 -0.60
CA ALA A 21 16.39 -1.03 -1.36
C ALA A 21 16.96 0.07 -2.28
N GLY A 22 16.76 -0.04 -3.58
CA GLY A 22 16.96 1.07 -4.52
C GLY A 22 15.80 2.04 -4.41
N LEU A 23 16.06 3.35 -4.31
CA LEU A 23 15.05 4.40 -4.17
C LEU A 23 15.04 5.29 -5.40
N LYS A 24 13.89 5.43 -6.07
CA LYS A 24 13.71 6.23 -7.29
C LYS A 24 12.42 7.05 -7.20
N LYS A 25 12.45 8.30 -7.68
CA LYS A 25 11.23 9.10 -7.89
C LYS A 25 10.59 8.72 -9.21
N ILE A 26 9.27 8.62 -9.21
CA ILE A 26 8.44 8.36 -10.37
C ILE A 26 7.50 9.54 -10.57
N GLU A 27 7.30 9.94 -11.81
CA GLU A 27 6.31 10.93 -12.21
C GLU A 27 5.50 10.36 -13.38
N VAL A 28 4.19 10.18 -13.16
CA VAL A 28 3.24 9.82 -14.21
C VAL A 28 2.66 11.11 -14.76
N PRO A 29 2.82 11.41 -16.07
CA PRO A 29 2.31 12.64 -16.66
C PRO A 29 0.80 12.80 -16.48
N ALA A 30 0.34 14.04 -16.40
CA ALA A 30 -1.09 14.35 -16.48
C ALA A 30 -1.66 13.92 -17.85
N ASP A 31 -2.92 13.47 -17.85
CA ASP A 31 -3.66 13.11 -19.05
C ASP A 31 -5.13 13.54 -18.92
N HIS A 32 -6.00 13.12 -19.87
CA HIS A 32 -7.43 13.45 -19.86
C HIS A 32 -8.19 12.80 -18.70
N THR A 33 -7.59 11.84 -17.96
CA THR A 33 -8.21 11.15 -16.81
C THR A 33 -7.80 11.72 -15.47
N GLY A 34 -6.71 12.51 -15.39
CA GLY A 34 -6.28 13.08 -14.13
C GLY A 34 -4.97 13.88 -14.18
N GLN A 35 -4.65 14.47 -13.04
CA GLN A 35 -3.43 15.27 -12.84
C GLN A 35 -2.16 14.39 -12.89
N ALA A 36 -0.99 15.01 -12.95
CA ALA A 36 0.29 14.31 -12.79
C ALA A 36 0.36 13.64 -11.42
N ILE A 37 0.90 12.42 -11.38
CA ILE A 37 1.04 11.62 -10.15
C ILE A 37 2.52 11.52 -9.82
N THR A 38 2.91 11.95 -8.62
CA THR A 38 4.24 11.67 -8.09
C THR A 38 4.20 10.39 -7.27
N ALA A 39 5.26 9.59 -7.37
CA ALA A 39 5.39 8.35 -6.61
C ALA A 39 6.85 8.09 -6.22
N THR A 40 7.04 7.20 -5.28
CA THR A 40 8.35 6.69 -4.89
C THR A 40 8.40 5.19 -5.20
N GLN A 41 9.43 4.76 -5.91
CA GLN A 41 9.70 3.35 -6.17
C GLN A 41 10.82 2.85 -5.25
N TRP A 42 10.60 1.68 -4.68
CA TRP A 42 11.64 0.85 -4.05
C TRP A 42 11.84 -0.40 -4.91
N SER A 43 13.08 -0.84 -5.04
CA SER A 43 13.39 -2.02 -5.85
C SER A 43 14.66 -2.72 -5.35
N PRO A 44 14.82 -4.03 -5.57
CA PRO A 44 16.04 -4.72 -5.23
C PRO A 44 17.27 -4.05 -5.86
N CYS A 45 18.32 -3.82 -5.08
CA CYS A 45 19.54 -3.17 -5.49
C CYS A 45 20.76 -3.98 -5.05
N ALA A 46 21.71 -4.23 -5.96
CA ALA A 46 22.94 -5.01 -5.69
C ALA A 46 24.08 -4.16 -5.10
N ARG A 47 23.79 -2.96 -4.58
CA ARG A 47 24.76 -2.07 -3.96
C ARG A 47 24.54 -1.99 -2.45
N PRO A 48 25.58 -1.74 -1.64
CA PRO A 48 25.41 -1.56 -0.20
C PRO A 48 24.56 -0.32 0.12
N ALA A 49 23.67 -0.47 1.09
CA ALA A 49 22.81 0.60 1.57
C ALA A 49 23.60 1.76 2.18
N LYS A 50 23.00 2.95 2.10
CA LYS A 50 23.43 4.17 2.80
C LYS A 50 22.21 4.86 3.37
N ASP A 51 22.40 5.65 4.40
CA ASP A 51 21.34 6.50 4.94
C ASP A 51 20.95 7.60 3.93
N ILE A 52 19.68 7.66 3.61
CA ILE A 52 19.08 8.63 2.69
C ILE A 52 18.06 9.46 3.45
N GLN A 53 18.28 10.78 3.55
CA GLN A 53 17.25 11.67 4.06
C GLN A 53 16.10 11.79 3.04
N ALA A 54 14.88 11.40 3.44
CA ALA A 54 13.65 11.46 2.64
C ALA A 54 12.53 12.10 3.48
N GLY A 55 12.30 13.41 3.31
CA GLY A 55 11.41 14.16 4.18
C GLY A 55 11.85 14.07 5.65
N PRO A 56 10.96 13.72 6.59
CA PRO A 56 11.31 13.55 8.00
C PRO A 56 12.05 12.23 8.30
N PHE A 57 12.09 11.29 7.35
CA PHE A 57 12.60 9.92 7.54
C PHE A 57 14.05 9.77 7.09
N VAL A 58 14.74 8.81 7.68
CA VAL A 58 16.01 8.29 7.21
C VAL A 58 15.74 6.87 6.67
N ILE A 59 15.95 6.69 5.37
CA ILE A 59 15.71 5.44 4.64
C ILE A 59 17.06 4.78 4.38
N SER A 60 17.17 3.48 4.66
CA SER A 60 18.35 2.70 4.33
C SER A 60 18.25 2.19 2.88
N GLY A 61 19.04 2.78 1.96
CA GLY A 61 18.89 2.44 0.54
C GLY A 61 19.96 3.04 -0.35
N VAL A 62 19.71 2.99 -1.66
CA VAL A 62 20.57 3.57 -2.70
C VAL A 62 19.73 4.37 -3.70
N ARG A 63 19.99 5.68 -3.83
CA ARG A 63 19.29 6.51 -4.83
C ARG A 63 19.63 6.05 -6.25
N ASP A 64 18.59 6.01 -7.10
CA ASP A 64 18.69 5.72 -8.53
C ASP A 64 19.51 4.44 -8.84
N CYS A 65 19.38 3.44 -7.96
CA CYS A 65 20.02 2.14 -8.17
C CYS A 65 19.37 1.42 -9.35
N PRO A 66 20.15 0.84 -10.28
CA PRO A 66 19.60 -0.08 -11.26
C PRO A 66 18.92 -1.27 -10.56
N VAL A 67 17.71 -1.63 -11.01
CA VAL A 67 16.97 -2.75 -10.43
C VAL A 67 17.75 -4.05 -10.61
N ALA A 68 17.98 -4.76 -9.51
CA ALA A 68 18.63 -6.06 -9.50
C ALA A 68 17.60 -7.18 -9.69
N GLY A 69 17.70 -7.93 -10.77
CA GLY A 69 16.78 -9.02 -11.08
C GLY A 69 16.08 -8.86 -12.42
N LYS A 70 15.14 -9.75 -12.69
CA LYS A 70 14.29 -9.75 -13.88
C LYS A 70 13.00 -10.47 -13.59
N ASN A 71 11.94 -10.12 -14.32
CA ASN A 71 10.62 -10.72 -14.16
C ASN A 71 10.12 -10.62 -12.70
N LEU A 72 10.31 -9.44 -12.08
CA LEU A 72 10.02 -9.20 -10.68
C LEU A 72 8.53 -8.87 -10.47
N PRO A 73 7.90 -9.33 -9.38
CA PRO A 73 6.56 -8.92 -9.03
C PRO A 73 6.52 -7.44 -8.63
N LEU A 74 5.39 -6.78 -8.92
CA LEU A 74 5.13 -5.39 -8.59
C LEU A 74 4.09 -5.29 -7.47
N ILE A 75 4.39 -4.49 -6.44
CA ILE A 75 3.43 -4.11 -5.39
C ILE A 75 3.12 -2.62 -5.49
N LEU A 76 1.83 -2.29 -5.58
CA LEU A 76 1.34 -0.92 -5.53
C LEU A 76 0.91 -0.59 -4.12
N ILE A 77 1.31 0.57 -3.58
CA ILE A 77 0.93 1.03 -2.25
C ILE A 77 0.07 2.29 -2.35
N SER A 78 -1.09 2.28 -1.68
CA SER A 78 -2.02 3.40 -1.57
C SER A 78 -2.16 3.83 -0.11
N HIS A 79 -1.75 5.07 0.19
CA HIS A 79 -1.79 5.65 1.52
C HIS A 79 -3.21 5.99 2.00
N GLY A 80 -3.37 6.26 3.29
CA GLY A 80 -4.60 6.75 3.92
C GLY A 80 -4.90 8.21 3.58
N PHE A 81 -5.91 8.77 4.24
CA PHE A 81 -6.30 10.18 4.13
C PHE A 81 -5.11 11.11 4.43
N GLY A 82 -4.88 12.09 3.57
CA GLY A 82 -3.82 13.08 3.75
C GLY A 82 -2.40 12.51 3.82
N GLY A 83 -2.21 11.24 3.47
CA GLY A 83 -0.91 10.58 3.50
C GLY A 83 0.00 10.96 2.32
N ALA A 84 1.09 10.22 2.19
CA ALA A 84 2.08 10.40 1.13
C ALA A 84 2.76 9.08 0.77
N SER A 85 3.54 9.07 -0.30
CA SER A 85 4.29 7.90 -0.76
C SER A 85 5.27 7.33 0.29
N LEU A 86 5.67 8.15 1.27
CA LEU A 86 6.56 7.73 2.37
C LEU A 86 5.83 7.21 3.62
N SER A 87 4.50 7.24 3.66
CA SER A 87 3.73 6.86 4.86
C SER A 87 3.93 5.39 5.28
N HIS A 88 4.38 4.55 4.36
CA HIS A 88 4.64 3.11 4.56
C HIS A 88 6.02 2.73 3.99
N HIS A 89 7.02 3.60 4.15
CA HIS A 89 8.34 3.39 3.54
C HIS A 89 9.04 2.14 4.09
N ASP A 90 8.90 1.83 5.37
CA ASP A 90 9.48 0.64 6.01
C ASP A 90 8.89 -0.67 5.45
N THR A 91 7.58 -0.69 5.18
CA THR A 91 6.92 -1.80 4.47
C THR A 91 7.44 -1.91 3.02
N ALA A 92 7.61 -0.77 2.34
CA ALA A 92 8.13 -0.75 0.98
C ALA A 92 9.60 -1.22 0.92
N GLU A 93 10.43 -0.83 1.90
CA GLU A 93 11.80 -1.31 2.07
C GLU A 93 11.83 -2.84 2.28
N ALA A 94 11.03 -3.35 3.23
CA ALA A 94 10.97 -4.78 3.54
C ALA A 94 10.53 -5.62 2.32
N LEU A 95 9.53 -5.17 1.57
CA LEU A 95 9.08 -5.82 0.35
C LEU A 95 10.16 -5.77 -0.75
N SER A 96 10.86 -4.64 -0.89
CA SER A 96 11.95 -4.49 -1.85
C SER A 96 13.12 -5.43 -1.55
N ASP A 97 13.52 -5.54 -0.28
CA ASP A 97 14.55 -6.46 0.18
C ASP A 97 14.13 -7.93 -0.01
N ALA A 98 12.82 -8.19 -0.02
CA ALA A 98 12.24 -9.51 -0.30
C ALA A 98 12.14 -9.84 -1.79
N GLY A 99 12.53 -8.91 -2.70
CA GLY A 99 12.61 -9.14 -4.14
C GLY A 99 11.47 -8.56 -4.96
N PHE A 100 10.63 -7.69 -4.40
CA PHE A 100 9.55 -7.01 -5.11
C PHE A 100 9.99 -5.65 -5.64
N ILE A 101 9.44 -5.21 -6.78
CA ILE A 101 9.37 -3.79 -7.11
C ILE A 101 8.15 -3.23 -6.40
N VAL A 102 8.33 -2.14 -5.66
CA VAL A 102 7.26 -1.52 -4.87
C VAL A 102 7.11 -0.06 -5.31
N VAL A 103 5.89 0.39 -5.55
CA VAL A 103 5.63 1.78 -5.91
C VAL A 103 4.49 2.34 -5.07
N ALA A 104 4.81 3.36 -4.28
CA ALA A 104 3.84 4.11 -3.49
C ALA A 104 3.60 5.48 -4.12
N LEU A 105 2.35 5.81 -4.43
CA LEU A 105 2.00 7.09 -5.03
C LEU A 105 1.61 8.14 -3.98
N ASN A 106 1.59 9.40 -4.44
CA ASN A 106 0.83 10.47 -3.81
C ASN A 106 -0.45 10.67 -4.61
N HIS A 107 -1.62 10.46 -4.01
CA HIS A 107 -2.90 10.76 -4.65
C HIS A 107 -3.06 12.29 -4.80
N PRO A 108 -3.16 12.86 -6.02
CA PRO A 108 -3.13 14.31 -6.21
C PRO A 108 -4.23 15.06 -5.46
N ASP A 109 -5.38 14.41 -5.27
CA ASP A 109 -6.54 15.01 -4.62
C ASP A 109 -6.68 14.64 -3.13
N ASP A 110 -5.71 13.89 -2.56
CA ASP A 110 -5.81 13.38 -1.18
C ASP A 110 -4.44 13.30 -0.48
N THR A 111 -3.67 14.39 -0.53
CA THR A 111 -2.40 14.55 0.21
C THR A 111 -2.44 15.78 1.11
N LEU A 112 -1.59 15.81 2.16
CA LEU A 112 -1.46 16.96 3.06
C LEU A 112 -1.12 18.28 2.34
N THR A 113 -0.52 18.20 1.16
CA THR A 113 -0.16 19.39 0.37
C THR A 113 -1.34 19.98 -0.41
N ASN A 114 -2.48 19.30 -0.45
CA ASN A 114 -3.69 19.74 -1.15
C ASN A 114 -4.89 19.82 -0.20
N THR A 115 -4.79 20.71 0.80
CA THR A 115 -5.77 20.85 1.87
C THR A 115 -7.15 21.36 1.43
N GLU A 116 -7.23 22.06 0.29
CA GLU A 116 -8.51 22.57 -0.24
C GLU A 116 -9.49 21.45 -0.62
N ARG A 117 -8.99 20.24 -0.85
CA ARG A 117 -9.78 19.09 -1.31
C ARG A 117 -10.03 18.03 -0.23
N PHE A 118 -9.55 18.24 1.00
CA PHE A 118 -9.70 17.28 2.10
C PHE A 118 -11.11 16.77 2.31
N HIS A 119 -12.10 17.65 2.21
CA HIS A 119 -13.52 17.31 2.43
C HIS A 119 -14.23 16.87 1.15
N ASN A 120 -13.52 16.81 0.01
CA ASN A 120 -14.13 16.45 -1.25
C ASN A 120 -14.22 14.92 -1.41
N ARG A 121 -15.46 14.41 -1.40
CA ARG A 121 -15.72 12.98 -1.69
C ARG A 121 -15.21 12.54 -3.06
N GLN A 122 -14.99 13.49 -3.98
CA GLN A 122 -14.40 13.22 -5.29
C GLN A 122 -13.03 12.55 -5.17
N ALA A 123 -12.25 12.88 -4.13
CA ALA A 123 -10.98 12.22 -3.86
C ALA A 123 -11.12 10.68 -3.71
N LEU A 124 -12.22 10.19 -3.14
CA LEU A 124 -12.49 8.74 -3.06
C LEU A 124 -12.74 8.11 -4.44
N VAL A 125 -13.29 8.87 -5.37
CA VAL A 125 -13.58 8.38 -6.74
C VAL A 125 -12.31 8.31 -7.59
N THR A 126 -11.44 9.32 -7.50
CA THR A 126 -10.22 9.42 -8.33
C THR A 126 -9.14 8.43 -7.94
N ARG A 127 -9.06 8.01 -6.68
CA ARG A 127 -7.98 7.15 -6.15
C ARG A 127 -7.77 5.85 -6.94
N ALA A 128 -8.85 5.16 -7.32
CA ALA A 128 -8.73 3.93 -8.13
C ALA A 128 -8.19 4.22 -9.53
N THR A 129 -8.58 5.35 -10.14
CA THR A 129 -8.05 5.82 -11.42
C THR A 129 -6.56 6.14 -11.32
N ASP A 130 -6.13 6.80 -10.24
CA ASP A 130 -4.71 7.10 -10.01
C ASP A 130 -3.86 5.84 -9.96
N ILE A 131 -4.32 4.80 -9.25
CA ILE A 131 -3.63 3.49 -9.18
C ILE A 131 -3.56 2.85 -10.57
N LYS A 132 -4.64 2.87 -11.35
CA LYS A 132 -4.64 2.31 -12.71
C LYS A 132 -3.66 3.03 -13.62
N ARG A 133 -3.63 4.36 -13.58
CA ARG A 133 -2.68 5.19 -14.35
C ARG A 133 -1.22 4.90 -13.95
N LEU A 134 -0.96 4.78 -12.63
CA LEU A 134 0.34 4.38 -12.14
C LEU A 134 0.73 3.00 -12.66
N LEU A 135 -0.19 2.01 -12.59
CA LEU A 135 0.05 0.66 -13.09
C LEU A 135 0.31 0.65 -14.60
N ASP A 136 -0.48 1.38 -15.39
CA ASP A 136 -0.28 1.53 -16.83
C ASP A 136 1.13 2.08 -17.12
N TYR A 137 1.53 3.15 -16.44
CA TYR A 137 2.86 3.75 -16.59
C TYR A 137 3.96 2.73 -16.22
N MET A 138 3.84 2.03 -15.11
CA MET A 138 4.85 1.07 -14.66
C MET A 138 5.04 -0.08 -15.65
N LEU A 139 3.96 -0.53 -16.31
CA LEU A 139 4.00 -1.65 -17.24
C LEU A 139 4.40 -1.25 -18.68
N THR A 140 4.26 0.03 -19.05
CA THR A 140 4.46 0.46 -20.46
C THR A 140 5.55 1.50 -20.65
N SER A 141 5.65 2.49 -19.76
CA SER A 141 6.44 3.70 -19.97
C SER A 141 7.60 3.88 -18.98
N SER A 142 7.55 3.15 -17.84
CA SER A 142 8.64 3.16 -16.87
C SER A 142 9.93 2.60 -17.48
N PRO A 143 11.10 3.19 -17.19
CA PRO A 143 12.39 2.60 -17.56
C PRO A 143 12.60 1.14 -17.07
N ASP A 144 11.87 0.75 -16.01
CA ASP A 144 11.95 -0.57 -15.41
C ASP A 144 10.83 -1.52 -15.91
N SER A 145 9.99 -1.09 -16.88
CA SER A 145 8.83 -1.85 -17.36
C SER A 145 9.17 -3.27 -17.84
N ALA A 146 10.29 -3.42 -18.54
CA ALA A 146 10.74 -4.73 -19.05
C ALA A 146 11.21 -5.71 -17.94
N ILE A 147 11.41 -5.22 -16.72
CA ILE A 147 11.84 -6.02 -15.57
C ILE A 147 10.63 -6.53 -14.76
N ILE A 148 9.49 -5.86 -14.87
CA ILE A 148 8.27 -6.19 -14.14
C ILE A 148 7.57 -7.41 -14.75
N ASN A 149 7.10 -8.32 -13.90
CA ASN A 149 6.20 -9.39 -14.31
C ASN A 149 4.74 -8.89 -14.34
N PRO A 150 4.13 -8.71 -15.52
CA PRO A 150 2.78 -8.16 -15.62
C PRO A 150 1.68 -9.09 -15.05
N ASN A 151 2.02 -10.36 -14.79
CA ASN A 151 1.10 -11.34 -14.22
C ASN A 151 1.25 -11.50 -12.70
N SER A 152 2.18 -10.77 -12.07
CA SER A 152 2.49 -10.88 -10.64
C SER A 152 2.39 -9.51 -9.97
N ILE A 153 1.17 -8.96 -9.91
CA ILE A 153 0.89 -7.63 -9.37
C ILE A 153 0.07 -7.76 -8.10
N GLY A 154 0.55 -7.19 -7.01
CA GLY A 154 -0.12 -7.08 -5.72
C GLY A 154 -0.43 -5.63 -5.36
N PHE A 155 -1.26 -5.46 -4.34
CA PHE A 155 -1.68 -4.16 -3.84
C PHE A 155 -1.69 -4.16 -2.32
N PHE A 156 -1.12 -3.11 -1.72
CA PHE A 156 -1.27 -2.80 -0.30
C PHE A 156 -1.97 -1.45 -0.14
N GLY A 157 -2.98 -1.40 0.72
CA GLY A 157 -3.69 -0.17 1.03
C GLY A 157 -4.04 -0.03 2.51
N PHE A 158 -3.83 1.17 3.04
CA PHE A 158 -4.18 1.54 4.41
C PHE A 158 -5.34 2.54 4.43
N SER A 159 -6.32 2.35 5.32
CA SER A 159 -7.43 3.30 5.53
C SER A 159 -8.19 3.59 4.22
N ARG A 160 -8.20 4.83 3.70
CA ARG A 160 -8.71 5.15 2.35
C ARG A 160 -7.96 4.40 1.25
N GLY A 161 -6.70 4.03 1.45
CA GLY A 161 -5.97 3.14 0.54
C GLY A 161 -6.55 1.74 0.54
N GLY A 162 -6.98 1.24 1.70
CA GLY A 162 -7.69 -0.02 1.83
C GLY A 162 -9.06 0.00 1.13
N TYR A 163 -9.81 1.10 1.26
CA TYR A 163 -11.00 1.37 0.45
C TYR A 163 -10.68 1.29 -1.06
N THR A 164 -9.61 1.95 -1.48
CA THR A 164 -9.16 1.93 -2.88
C THR A 164 -8.89 0.51 -3.36
N GLY A 165 -8.26 -0.32 -2.52
CA GLY A 165 -8.03 -1.73 -2.81
C GLY A 165 -9.33 -2.52 -2.99
N LEU A 166 -10.35 -2.30 -2.15
CA LEU A 166 -11.66 -2.93 -2.31
C LEU A 166 -12.32 -2.56 -3.65
N ILE A 167 -12.25 -1.27 -4.05
CA ILE A 167 -12.76 -0.83 -5.35
C ILE A 167 -12.03 -1.53 -6.50
N LEU A 168 -10.70 -1.57 -6.45
CA LEU A 168 -9.88 -2.24 -7.47
C LEU A 168 -10.13 -3.75 -7.52
N ALA A 169 -10.47 -4.37 -6.39
CA ALA A 169 -10.86 -5.78 -6.31
C ALA A 169 -12.28 -6.06 -6.85
N GLY A 170 -13.12 -5.03 -7.05
CA GLY A 170 -14.47 -5.14 -7.60
C GLY A 170 -15.61 -4.78 -6.66
N ALA A 171 -15.32 -4.26 -5.47
CA ALA A 171 -16.34 -3.79 -4.55
C ALA A 171 -17.07 -2.53 -5.06
N GLN A 172 -18.34 -2.38 -4.68
CA GLN A 172 -19.20 -1.26 -5.05
C GLN A 172 -19.64 -0.51 -3.79
N PRO A 173 -19.11 0.70 -3.49
CA PRO A 173 -19.43 1.43 -2.29
C PRO A 173 -20.81 2.09 -2.35
N ASP A 174 -21.49 2.11 -1.21
CA ASP A 174 -22.68 2.95 -0.99
C ASP A 174 -22.27 4.24 -0.25
N PHE A 175 -22.04 5.30 -0.99
CA PHE A 175 -21.67 6.61 -0.43
C PHE A 175 -22.74 7.28 0.41
N LYS A 176 -24.00 6.79 0.40
CA LYS A 176 -25.05 7.26 1.30
C LYS A 176 -24.75 6.91 2.77
N LYS A 177 -23.87 5.92 2.98
CA LYS A 177 -23.42 5.52 4.33
C LYS A 177 -22.32 6.41 4.91
N LEU A 178 -21.68 7.26 4.11
CA LEU A 178 -20.74 8.25 4.63
C LEU A 178 -21.51 9.38 5.34
N ALA A 179 -21.08 9.72 6.55
CA ALA A 179 -21.55 10.91 7.21
C ALA A 179 -21.32 12.16 6.32
N PRO A 180 -22.23 13.15 6.34
CA PRO A 180 -22.00 14.42 5.64
C PRO A 180 -20.63 15.00 6.03
N PRO A 181 -19.88 15.61 5.10
CA PRO A 181 -18.55 16.17 5.38
C PRO A 181 -18.49 17.14 6.57
N CYS A 182 -19.60 17.77 6.90
CA CYS A 182 -19.70 18.78 7.94
C CYS A 182 -20.28 18.26 9.26
N ALA A 183 -20.61 16.98 9.42
CA ALA A 183 -21.29 16.47 10.62
C ALA A 183 -20.41 16.48 11.88
N ASN A 184 -19.10 16.65 11.76
CA ASN A 184 -18.13 16.53 12.86
C ASN A 184 -17.53 17.87 13.33
N GLU A 185 -17.84 18.99 12.66
CA GLU A 185 -17.37 20.31 13.09
C GLU A 185 -18.48 21.05 13.84
N ALA A 186 -18.35 21.14 15.15
CA ALA A 186 -19.26 21.93 15.99
C ALA A 186 -19.21 23.40 15.52
N GLY A 187 -20.23 23.84 14.79
CA GLY A 187 -20.37 25.21 14.29
C GLY A 187 -20.16 25.45 12.81
N ALA A 188 -19.78 24.44 12.04
CA ALA A 188 -19.70 24.58 10.58
C ALA A 188 -21.10 24.56 9.97
N THR A 189 -21.51 25.68 9.36
CA THR A 189 -22.67 25.71 8.46
C THR A 189 -22.30 24.94 7.19
N CYS A 190 -22.79 23.71 7.04
CA CYS A 190 -22.74 23.04 5.77
C CYS A 190 -23.45 23.90 4.72
N PRO A 191 -22.85 24.17 3.56
CA PRO A 191 -23.58 24.76 2.45
C PRO A 191 -24.75 23.81 2.12
N ASP A 192 -25.96 24.27 2.34
CA ASP A 192 -27.20 23.49 2.33
C ASP A 192 -27.58 22.89 0.97
N ASN A 193 -26.76 22.93 -0.02
CA ASN A 193 -27.09 22.44 -1.36
C ASN A 193 -25.88 21.89 -2.15
N THR A 194 -25.03 21.11 -1.52
CA THR A 194 -24.26 20.19 -2.40
C THR A 194 -25.25 19.09 -2.80
N PRO A 195 -25.69 19.01 -4.08
CA PRO A 195 -26.47 17.87 -4.52
C PRO A 195 -25.70 16.63 -4.04
N GLN A 196 -26.40 15.64 -3.48
CA GLN A 196 -25.84 14.28 -3.40
C GLN A 196 -25.61 13.84 -4.83
N THR A 197 -24.57 14.38 -5.44
CA THR A 197 -24.10 13.94 -6.74
C THR A 197 -23.82 12.47 -6.51
N VAL A 198 -24.65 11.63 -7.12
CA VAL A 198 -24.42 10.19 -7.14
C VAL A 198 -23.05 10.06 -7.76
N LEU A 199 -22.04 9.81 -6.91
CA LEU A 199 -20.68 9.60 -7.37
C LEU A 199 -20.70 8.32 -8.18
N LEU A 200 -20.82 8.45 -9.49
CA LEU A 200 -20.71 7.33 -10.42
C LEU A 200 -19.24 6.96 -10.45
N LEU A 201 -18.90 5.86 -9.78
CA LEU A 201 -17.60 5.24 -9.96
C LEU A 201 -17.56 4.69 -11.39
N PRO A 202 -16.63 5.09 -12.24
CA PRO A 202 -16.32 4.37 -13.45
C PRO A 202 -15.99 2.92 -13.06
N ALA A 203 -16.16 1.96 -13.97
CA ALA A 203 -15.76 0.56 -13.73
C ALA A 203 -14.28 0.54 -13.29
N SER A 204 -14.06 0.37 -11.98
CA SER A 204 -12.77 0.66 -11.35
C SER A 204 -12.00 -0.61 -10.99
N GLN A 205 -12.61 -1.79 -11.11
CA GLN A 205 -11.92 -3.08 -10.97
C GLN A 205 -10.73 -3.16 -11.93
N ASP A 206 -9.62 -3.70 -11.45
CA ASP A 206 -8.46 -3.98 -12.29
C ASP A 206 -7.99 -5.43 -12.10
N SER A 207 -8.33 -6.28 -13.05
CA SER A 207 -8.03 -7.73 -13.00
C SER A 207 -6.53 -8.07 -13.10
N ARG A 208 -5.68 -7.09 -13.40
CA ARG A 208 -4.22 -7.26 -13.39
C ARG A 208 -3.67 -7.41 -11.97
N ILE A 209 -4.35 -6.81 -10.98
CA ILE A 209 -3.97 -6.93 -9.56
C ILE A 209 -4.51 -8.26 -9.03
N LYS A 210 -3.61 -9.14 -8.59
CA LYS A 210 -3.92 -10.54 -8.26
C LYS A 210 -4.12 -10.83 -6.78
N ALA A 211 -3.63 -9.94 -5.91
CA ALA A 211 -3.67 -10.13 -4.46
C ALA A 211 -3.69 -8.78 -3.74
N PHE A 212 -4.41 -8.68 -2.64
CA PHE A 212 -4.61 -7.44 -1.89
C PHE A 212 -4.28 -7.65 -0.41
N VAL A 213 -3.47 -6.77 0.16
CA VAL A 213 -3.33 -6.60 1.61
C VAL A 213 -3.99 -5.29 1.99
N LEU A 214 -4.97 -5.34 2.88
CA LEU A 214 -5.78 -4.18 3.27
C LEU A 214 -5.70 -3.99 4.78
N ALA A 215 -5.12 -2.87 5.22
CA ALA A 215 -4.99 -2.52 6.62
C ALA A 215 -6.01 -1.45 7.01
N ASP A 216 -6.85 -1.76 7.98
CA ASP A 216 -7.90 -0.88 8.52
C ASP A 216 -8.64 -0.09 7.43
N PRO A 217 -9.23 -0.75 6.41
CA PRO A 217 -9.87 -0.06 5.30
C PRO A 217 -11.06 0.79 5.77
N LEU A 218 -11.28 1.94 5.14
CA LEU A 218 -12.55 2.67 5.26
C LEU A 218 -13.68 1.77 4.71
N SER A 219 -14.36 1.05 5.58
CA SER A 219 -15.25 -0.07 5.25
C SER A 219 -16.74 0.23 5.43
N SER A 220 -17.11 1.31 6.10
CA SER A 220 -18.51 1.66 6.38
C SER A 220 -19.41 1.77 5.14
N VAL A 221 -18.83 2.11 3.98
CA VAL A 221 -19.51 2.19 2.68
C VAL A 221 -19.80 0.82 2.04
N PHE A 222 -19.30 -0.27 2.61
CA PHE A 222 -19.48 -1.64 2.14
C PHE A 222 -20.33 -2.49 3.11
N ALA A 223 -21.19 -1.85 3.90
CA ALA A 223 -22.03 -2.52 4.90
C ALA A 223 -23.03 -3.51 4.28
N ASP A 224 -23.39 -3.34 3.02
CA ASP A 224 -24.24 -4.30 2.29
C ASP A 224 -23.35 -5.41 1.70
N PRO A 225 -23.58 -6.70 2.05
CA PRO A 225 -22.79 -7.81 1.52
C PRO A 225 -22.80 -7.89 -0.02
N THR A 226 -23.86 -7.42 -0.68
CA THR A 226 -23.95 -7.41 -2.14
C THR A 226 -22.92 -6.50 -2.80
N SER A 227 -22.41 -5.52 -2.05
CA SER A 227 -21.35 -4.61 -2.50
C SER A 227 -20.03 -5.33 -2.79
N LEU A 228 -19.81 -6.51 -2.23
CA LEU A 228 -18.56 -7.27 -2.29
C LEU A 228 -18.60 -8.45 -3.27
N LYS A 229 -19.75 -8.73 -3.87
CA LYS A 229 -20.02 -9.95 -4.66
C LYS A 229 -19.07 -10.17 -5.85
N ASN A 230 -18.48 -9.12 -6.39
CA ASN A 230 -17.59 -9.20 -7.55
C ASN A 230 -16.11 -9.41 -7.16
N ILE A 231 -15.79 -9.44 -5.87
CA ILE A 231 -14.42 -9.71 -5.40
C ILE A 231 -14.13 -11.20 -5.61
N SER A 232 -13.05 -11.49 -6.33
CA SER A 232 -12.62 -12.87 -6.61
C SER A 232 -11.16 -13.14 -6.28
N HIS A 233 -10.38 -12.09 -6.04
CA HIS A 233 -8.96 -12.20 -5.73
C HIS A 233 -8.71 -12.37 -4.22
N PRO A 234 -7.59 -13.02 -3.81
CA PRO A 234 -7.22 -13.16 -2.42
C PRO A 234 -7.07 -11.82 -1.72
N ILE A 235 -7.64 -11.71 -0.51
CA ILE A 235 -7.50 -10.54 0.37
C ILE A 235 -6.93 -11.01 1.71
N ASP A 236 -5.84 -10.35 2.14
CA ASP A 236 -5.29 -10.42 3.48
C ASP A 236 -5.70 -9.14 4.23
N LEU A 237 -6.68 -9.26 5.14
CA LEU A 237 -7.30 -8.13 5.82
C LEU A 237 -6.71 -7.99 7.23
N TRP A 238 -6.27 -6.80 7.57
CA TRP A 238 -5.77 -6.44 8.88
C TRP A 238 -6.68 -5.40 9.55
N ALA A 239 -7.06 -5.67 10.78
CA ALA A 239 -7.86 -4.77 11.60
C ALA A 239 -7.09 -4.37 12.85
N SER A 240 -7.06 -3.07 13.19
CA SER A 240 -6.65 -2.63 14.52
C SER A 240 -7.72 -2.99 15.55
N GLN A 241 -7.31 -3.38 16.75
CA GLN A 241 -8.26 -3.69 17.83
C GLN A 241 -9.05 -2.46 18.29
N ASN A 242 -8.40 -1.29 18.29
CA ASN A 242 -8.96 -0.07 18.88
C ASN A 242 -9.57 0.88 17.83
N GLY A 243 -9.30 0.68 16.54
CA GLY A 243 -9.77 1.58 15.48
C GLY A 243 -9.19 3.00 15.59
N GLY A 244 -9.93 3.97 15.08
CA GLY A 244 -9.60 5.39 15.10
C GLY A 244 -9.82 6.07 13.75
N ASP A 245 -9.76 7.41 13.71
CA ASP A 245 -9.88 8.23 12.49
C ASP A 245 -11.09 7.85 11.58
N GLY A 246 -12.24 7.59 12.21
CA GLY A 246 -13.45 7.19 11.50
C GLY A 246 -13.48 5.73 11.01
N VAL A 247 -12.47 4.93 11.29
CA VAL A 247 -12.47 3.49 11.05
C VAL A 247 -12.86 2.76 12.33
N SER A 248 -14.00 2.06 12.25
CA SER A 248 -14.52 1.27 13.35
C SER A 248 -14.07 -0.20 13.21
N PRO A 249 -13.51 -0.82 14.27
CA PRO A 249 -13.20 -2.25 14.26
C PRO A 249 -14.42 -3.10 13.91
N LYS A 250 -15.61 -2.69 14.37
CA LYS A 250 -16.88 -3.37 14.05
C LYS A 250 -17.14 -3.42 12.55
N ASP A 251 -16.88 -2.33 11.83
CA ASP A 251 -17.13 -2.27 10.38
C ASP A 251 -16.09 -3.10 9.61
N VAL A 252 -14.83 -3.11 10.07
CA VAL A 252 -13.79 -3.97 9.46
C VAL A 252 -14.08 -5.45 9.70
N LEU A 253 -14.57 -5.82 10.89
CA LEU A 253 -14.98 -7.19 11.19
C LEU A 253 -16.20 -7.60 10.36
N ALA A 254 -17.19 -6.73 10.19
CA ALA A 254 -18.36 -6.97 9.33
C ALA A 254 -17.93 -7.14 7.86
N LEU A 255 -16.98 -6.32 7.39
CA LEU A 255 -16.37 -6.49 6.06
C LEU A 255 -15.75 -7.89 5.93
N ALA A 256 -14.94 -8.33 6.90
CA ALA A 256 -14.29 -9.63 6.88
C ALA A 256 -15.27 -10.79 6.77
N GLN A 257 -16.41 -10.71 7.48
CA GLN A 257 -17.45 -11.73 7.45
C GLN A 257 -18.16 -11.84 6.09
N ASN A 258 -18.18 -10.74 5.32
CA ASN A 258 -18.88 -10.64 4.05
C ASN A 258 -17.94 -10.77 2.82
N LEU A 259 -16.62 -10.77 3.03
CA LEU A 259 -15.67 -10.99 1.95
C LEU A 259 -15.80 -12.41 1.38
N PRO A 260 -15.83 -12.55 0.05
CA PRO A 260 -15.76 -13.86 -0.57
C PRO A 260 -14.42 -14.57 -0.23
N SER A 261 -14.45 -15.90 -0.24
CA SER A 261 -13.23 -16.71 -0.15
C SER A 261 -12.38 -16.55 -1.43
N PRO A 262 -11.04 -16.55 -1.36
CA PRO A 262 -10.22 -16.67 -0.16
C PRO A 262 -9.89 -15.31 0.48
N SER A 263 -10.21 -15.16 1.76
CA SER A 263 -9.79 -14.00 2.56
C SER A 263 -9.27 -14.45 3.93
N THR A 264 -8.31 -13.73 4.46
CA THR A 264 -7.74 -13.95 5.80
C THR A 264 -7.93 -12.69 6.62
N LEU A 265 -8.28 -12.81 7.91
CA LEU A 265 -8.39 -11.70 8.84
C LEU A 265 -7.32 -11.81 9.93
N HIS A 266 -6.59 -10.75 10.14
CA HIS A 266 -5.67 -10.55 11.25
C HIS A 266 -6.15 -9.39 12.14
N ILE A 267 -6.06 -9.55 13.46
CA ILE A 267 -6.38 -8.48 14.41
C ILE A 267 -5.10 -8.07 15.11
N ALA A 268 -4.66 -6.83 14.85
CA ALA A 268 -3.52 -6.21 15.53
C ALA A 268 -3.95 -5.84 16.96
N GLN A 269 -3.54 -6.67 17.92
CA GLN A 269 -3.91 -6.51 19.34
C GLN A 269 -3.31 -5.24 19.91
N ASN A 270 -4.09 -4.47 20.66
CA ASN A 270 -3.76 -3.16 21.26
C ASN A 270 -3.39 -2.05 20.24
N ALA A 271 -3.43 -2.33 18.94
CA ALA A 271 -3.17 -1.34 17.89
C ALA A 271 -4.33 -0.35 17.76
N GLY A 272 -4.00 0.92 17.54
CA GLY A 272 -4.92 1.92 16.99
C GLY A 272 -4.80 2.00 15.47
N HIS A 273 -5.66 2.81 14.85
CA HIS A 273 -5.68 2.99 13.40
C HIS A 273 -4.31 3.38 12.83
N PHE A 274 -3.66 4.37 13.44
CA PHE A 274 -2.37 4.88 12.97
C PHE A 274 -1.17 3.99 13.28
N SER A 275 -1.36 2.88 14.02
CA SER A 275 -0.30 1.90 14.26
C SER A 275 0.20 1.21 12.97
N PHE A 276 -0.55 1.28 11.87
CA PHE A 276 -0.15 0.81 10.53
C PHE A 276 0.72 1.79 9.74
N LEU A 277 0.91 3.02 10.24
CA LEU A 277 1.86 3.97 9.66
C LEU A 277 3.28 3.63 10.12
N THR A 278 4.27 3.92 9.27
CA THR A 278 5.67 3.73 9.62
C THR A 278 6.04 4.38 10.95
N VAL A 279 7.08 3.86 11.62
CA VAL A 279 7.55 4.40 12.89
C VAL A 279 8.00 5.85 12.71
N CYS A 280 7.45 6.76 13.49
CA CYS A 280 7.81 8.17 13.43
C CYS A 280 9.20 8.43 14.01
N PRO A 281 10.04 9.23 13.34
CA PRO A 281 11.23 9.78 13.98
C PRO A 281 10.84 10.79 15.07
N PRO A 282 11.70 11.03 16.08
CA PRO A 282 11.36 11.82 17.27
C PRO A 282 10.75 13.20 16.96
N LYS A 283 11.34 13.93 16.02
CA LYS A 283 10.83 15.26 15.63
C LYS A 283 9.43 15.23 15.03
N LEU A 284 9.09 14.16 14.30
CA LEU A 284 7.75 13.99 13.74
C LEU A 284 6.76 13.61 14.84
N ALA A 285 7.18 12.76 15.79
CA ALA A 285 6.35 12.39 16.94
C ALA A 285 6.03 13.59 17.85
N GLU A 286 6.94 14.53 18.00
CA GLU A 286 6.70 15.80 18.69
C GLU A 286 5.71 16.70 17.93
N ALA A 287 5.79 16.73 16.60
CA ALA A 287 4.98 17.62 15.77
C ALA A 287 3.53 17.10 15.56
N VAL A 288 3.34 15.80 15.47
CA VAL A 288 2.05 15.15 15.21
C VAL A 288 1.86 13.91 16.11
N PRO A 289 1.76 14.11 17.44
CA PRO A 289 1.72 13.02 18.41
C PRO A 289 0.54 12.06 18.15
N ASP A 290 -0.61 12.56 17.70
CA ASP A 290 -1.80 11.74 17.45
C ASP A 290 -1.59 10.67 16.37
N LEU A 291 -0.68 10.90 15.42
CA LEU A 291 -0.32 9.92 14.38
C LEU A 291 0.80 8.97 14.82
N CYS A 292 1.62 9.40 15.78
CA CYS A 292 2.90 8.78 16.06
C CYS A 292 2.95 8.03 17.39
N ILE A 293 2.09 8.37 18.35
CA ILE A 293 2.13 7.80 19.70
C ILE A 293 1.02 6.73 19.80
N ASP A 294 1.45 5.51 20.05
CA ASP A 294 0.56 4.38 20.28
C ASP A 294 0.17 4.23 21.76
N ALA A 295 -0.78 3.32 22.02
CA ALA A 295 -1.12 2.91 23.36
C ALA A 295 0.13 2.38 24.13
N PRO A 296 0.21 2.56 25.47
CA PRO A 296 1.42 2.22 26.25
C PRO A 296 1.89 0.77 26.09
N ASN A 297 1.00 -0.15 25.76
CA ASN A 297 1.28 -1.58 25.60
C ASN A 297 1.48 -2.02 24.17
N PHE A 298 1.65 -1.07 23.21
CA PHE A 298 1.86 -1.38 21.81
C PHE A 298 3.27 -0.95 21.37
N ASN A 299 3.97 -1.88 20.72
CA ASN A 299 5.29 -1.62 20.13
C ASN A 299 5.17 -1.61 18.60
N ARG A 300 5.05 -0.41 18.01
CA ARG A 300 4.88 -0.24 16.56
C ARG A 300 6.01 -0.88 15.76
N ALA A 301 7.26 -0.73 16.18
CA ALA A 301 8.40 -1.29 15.46
C ALA A 301 8.37 -2.83 15.43
N ALA A 302 8.05 -3.48 16.55
CA ALA A 302 7.90 -4.93 16.59
C ALA A 302 6.69 -5.39 15.75
N PHE A 303 5.58 -4.68 15.83
CA PHE A 303 4.39 -4.97 15.02
C PHE A 303 4.69 -4.86 13.52
N HIS A 304 5.36 -3.80 13.07
CA HIS A 304 5.71 -3.63 11.66
C HIS A 304 6.63 -4.73 11.13
N LYS A 305 7.54 -5.24 11.96
CA LYS A 305 8.36 -6.41 11.59
C LYS A 305 7.47 -7.60 11.26
N ASP A 306 6.57 -7.96 12.18
CA ASP A 306 5.68 -9.12 12.01
C ASP A 306 4.68 -8.89 10.86
N PHE A 307 4.13 -7.69 10.74
CA PHE A 307 3.22 -7.28 9.67
C PHE A 307 3.88 -7.41 8.29
N ASN A 308 5.11 -6.89 8.15
CA ASN A 308 5.85 -6.95 6.88
C ASN A 308 6.23 -8.39 6.53
N GLU A 309 6.64 -9.24 7.48
CA GLU A 309 6.93 -10.66 7.26
C GLU A 309 5.68 -11.42 6.77
N ASN A 310 4.51 -11.17 7.38
CA ASN A 310 3.24 -11.75 6.94
C ASN A 310 2.86 -11.29 5.53
N MET A 311 2.97 -10.00 5.24
CA MET A 311 2.68 -9.43 3.91
C MET A 311 3.59 -10.03 2.83
N ILE A 312 4.90 -10.14 3.09
CA ILE A 312 5.86 -10.79 2.19
C ILE A 312 5.46 -12.24 1.92
N SER A 313 5.12 -12.98 2.97
CA SER A 313 4.70 -14.39 2.87
C SER A 313 3.43 -14.52 2.02
N PHE A 314 2.42 -13.66 2.27
CA PHE A 314 1.17 -13.64 1.52
C PHE A 314 1.42 -13.36 0.03
N PHE A 315 2.16 -12.30 -0.32
CA PHE A 315 2.44 -11.98 -1.71
C PHE A 315 3.30 -13.04 -2.40
N ARG A 316 4.30 -13.61 -1.74
CA ARG A 316 5.06 -14.73 -2.30
C ARG A 316 4.16 -15.92 -2.64
N LYS A 317 3.28 -16.30 -1.75
CA LYS A 317 2.34 -17.41 -1.95
C LYS A 317 1.36 -17.14 -3.09
N THR A 318 0.77 -15.95 -3.13
CA THR A 318 -0.31 -15.64 -4.07
C THR A 318 0.18 -15.22 -5.47
N LEU A 319 1.32 -14.53 -5.56
CA LEU A 319 1.85 -14.03 -6.83
C LEU A 319 2.79 -15.02 -7.53
N SER A 320 3.31 -16.04 -6.82
CA SER A 320 4.11 -17.11 -7.45
C SER A 320 3.25 -18.19 -8.13
N SER A 321 1.97 -18.27 -7.83
CA SER A 321 1.04 -19.26 -8.39
C SER A 321 0.79 -19.10 -9.91
N GLY A 322 1.32 -18.05 -10.53
CA GLY A 322 1.27 -17.81 -11.98
C GLY A 322 2.47 -18.38 -12.76
N ARG A 323 3.40 -19.08 -12.13
CA ARG A 323 4.38 -19.88 -12.85
C ARG A 323 3.73 -21.22 -13.24
N ILE A 324 3.12 -21.24 -14.42
CA ILE A 324 2.91 -22.51 -15.13
C ILE A 324 4.32 -23.00 -15.49
N GLU A 325 4.71 -24.16 -14.94
CA GLU A 325 5.91 -24.91 -15.30
C GLU A 325 5.94 -25.24 -16.79
#